data_81f1c9c3e32f639b96f4790e065c6c39
#
_entry.id   81f1c9c3e32f639b96f4790e065c6c39
#
_cell.length_a   1.000
_cell.length_b   1.000
_cell.length_c   1.000
_cell.angle_alpha   90.00
_cell.angle_beta   90.00
_cell.angle_gamma   90.00
#
_symmetry.space_group_name_H-M   'P 1'
#
loop_
_entity.id
_entity.type
_entity.pdbx_description
1 polymer ?
#
loop_
_entity_poly.entity_id
_entity_poly.type
_entity_poly.pdbx_seq_one_letter_code
_entity_poly.pdbx_strand_id
1 'polypeptide(L)'
;MLQVTEEEIRIQGGDGAGVLYGVQTLCQMMHEYGALLPAVRIEDEPDLPVRGYYLDETRGRVLTLSYLKQVADRMAYYKLNQLQLYVEHTYLFSGLSEMWRDETPLTAEEIRELDAYCAKLHIELVPSIATFGHLYMLLSTKSYGDLCEFPDSWKEPFSFWDRMQHHTVDVSGGRAIELIKAMIEEYMALFATDKFNICADETFDLGKGKSKPLADEKGVHRLYIDYVKELCEFLVAKGKKPMFWGDIICAQPELIKELPEETVCLTWGYAAEQREHEAKVMAEAGARQYLCPGVGGWNQWMNLVENSYKNIARMCGYARKYHAEGVLNTDWGDCGHINQPDFSLPGMIYGAVFSWGAIPTALRS
;
A
#
# COMPACT_ATOMS: atom_id res chain seq x y z
N MET A 1 -22.93 -17.84 0.03
CA MET A 1 -23.40 -19.21 -0.27
C MET A 1 -23.49 -19.37 -1.79
N LEU A 2 -22.91 -20.44 -2.34
CA LEU A 2 -23.09 -20.90 -3.72
C LEU A 2 -23.62 -22.33 -3.65
N GLN A 3 -24.70 -22.61 -4.35
CA GLN A 3 -25.29 -23.96 -4.46
C GLN A 3 -25.45 -24.33 -5.93
N VAL A 4 -24.97 -25.50 -6.29
CA VAL A 4 -25.15 -26.11 -7.63
C VAL A 4 -25.88 -27.42 -7.44
N THR A 5 -27.00 -27.60 -8.13
CA THR A 5 -27.81 -28.82 -8.18
C THR A 5 -28.01 -29.25 -9.63
N GLU A 6 -28.73 -30.35 -9.86
CA GLU A 6 -29.11 -30.77 -11.22
C GLU A 6 -30.10 -29.80 -11.89
N GLU A 7 -30.82 -28.98 -11.09
CA GLU A 7 -31.90 -28.14 -11.59
C GLU A 7 -31.53 -26.65 -11.63
N GLU A 8 -30.70 -26.18 -10.70
CA GLU A 8 -30.39 -24.75 -10.57
C GLU A 8 -28.98 -24.46 -10.05
N ILE A 9 -28.48 -23.25 -10.36
CA ILE A 9 -27.34 -22.61 -9.69
C ILE A 9 -27.90 -21.42 -8.91
N ARG A 10 -27.66 -21.41 -7.59
CA ARG A 10 -28.10 -20.34 -6.70
C ARG A 10 -26.89 -19.68 -6.02
N ILE A 11 -26.82 -18.34 -6.11
CA ILE A 11 -25.82 -17.53 -5.41
C ILE A 11 -26.56 -16.58 -4.47
N GLN A 12 -26.12 -16.51 -3.22
CA GLN A 12 -26.65 -15.60 -2.21
C GLN A 12 -25.48 -14.98 -1.42
N GLY A 13 -25.39 -13.65 -1.40
CA GLY A 13 -24.46 -12.87 -0.60
C GLY A 13 -25.19 -12.07 0.49
N GLY A 14 -24.47 -11.63 1.50
CA GLY A 14 -24.95 -10.66 2.49
C GLY A 14 -25.06 -9.25 1.90
N ASP A 15 -24.26 -8.99 0.85
CA ASP A 15 -24.19 -7.73 0.11
C ASP A 15 -23.80 -7.99 -1.35
N GLY A 16 -23.59 -6.91 -2.13
CA GLY A 16 -23.18 -6.99 -3.54
C GLY A 16 -21.79 -7.64 -3.72
N ALA A 17 -20.85 -7.38 -2.82
CA ALA A 17 -19.54 -8.00 -2.86
C ALA A 17 -19.62 -9.52 -2.63
N GLY A 18 -20.41 -9.96 -1.64
CA GLY A 18 -20.65 -11.38 -1.36
C GLY A 18 -21.29 -12.12 -2.55
N VAL A 19 -22.20 -11.46 -3.30
CA VAL A 19 -22.75 -12.01 -4.55
C VAL A 19 -21.65 -12.14 -5.61
N LEU A 20 -20.84 -11.09 -5.81
CA LEU A 20 -19.72 -11.13 -6.76
C LEU A 20 -18.73 -12.25 -6.41
N TYR A 21 -18.38 -12.44 -5.14
CA TYR A 21 -17.48 -13.52 -4.71
C TYR A 21 -18.07 -14.90 -5.00
N GLY A 22 -19.38 -15.07 -4.87
CA GLY A 22 -20.08 -16.28 -5.29
C GLY A 22 -19.99 -16.53 -6.80
N VAL A 23 -20.15 -15.47 -7.62
CA VAL A 23 -19.96 -15.53 -9.08
C VAL A 23 -18.51 -15.90 -9.41
N GLN A 24 -17.51 -15.28 -8.76
CA GLN A 24 -16.10 -15.61 -8.99
C GLN A 24 -15.79 -17.08 -8.65
N THR A 25 -16.36 -17.59 -7.55
CA THR A 25 -16.22 -19.03 -7.22
C THR A 25 -16.83 -19.92 -8.30
N LEU A 26 -18.00 -19.56 -8.83
CA LEU A 26 -18.63 -20.29 -9.94
C LEU A 26 -17.74 -20.23 -11.20
N CYS A 27 -17.19 -19.08 -11.54
CA CYS A 27 -16.26 -18.94 -12.67
C CYS A 27 -15.02 -19.84 -12.51
N GLN A 28 -14.45 -19.90 -11.30
CA GLN A 28 -13.33 -20.79 -11.00
C GLN A 28 -13.71 -22.26 -11.15
N MET A 29 -14.89 -22.66 -10.68
CA MET A 29 -15.42 -24.01 -10.88
C MET A 29 -15.64 -24.33 -12.37
N MET A 30 -16.17 -23.38 -13.15
CA MET A 30 -16.36 -23.56 -14.59
C MET A 30 -15.02 -23.68 -15.33
N HIS A 31 -13.99 -22.98 -14.87
CA HIS A 31 -12.63 -23.11 -15.41
C HIS A 31 -12.05 -24.50 -15.16
N GLU A 32 -12.25 -25.04 -13.97
CA GLU A 32 -11.72 -26.36 -13.55
C GLU A 32 -12.51 -27.52 -14.15
N TYR A 33 -13.85 -27.47 -14.12
CA TYR A 33 -14.73 -28.58 -14.45
C TYR A 33 -15.41 -28.44 -15.83
N GLY A 34 -15.24 -27.32 -16.52
CA GLY A 34 -15.92 -27.02 -17.77
C GLY A 34 -17.45 -26.90 -17.57
N ALA A 35 -18.22 -27.49 -18.51
CA ALA A 35 -19.68 -27.38 -18.51
C ALA A 35 -20.38 -28.36 -17.53
N LEU A 36 -19.65 -29.35 -17.01
CA LEU A 36 -20.21 -30.37 -16.10
C LEU A 36 -19.79 -30.06 -14.66
N LEU A 37 -20.53 -29.16 -14.03
CA LEU A 37 -20.27 -28.77 -12.66
C LEU A 37 -20.71 -29.86 -11.67
N PRO A 38 -19.90 -30.13 -10.60
CA PRO A 38 -20.33 -31.01 -9.53
C PRO A 38 -21.47 -30.39 -8.73
N ALA A 39 -22.42 -31.20 -8.29
CA ALA A 39 -23.41 -30.76 -7.31
C ALA A 39 -22.71 -30.46 -5.98
N VAL A 40 -22.84 -29.22 -5.49
CA VAL A 40 -22.11 -28.75 -4.32
C VAL A 40 -22.86 -27.61 -3.62
N ARG A 41 -22.67 -27.49 -2.33
CA ARG A 41 -23.05 -26.31 -1.53
C ARG A 41 -21.81 -25.77 -0.83
N ILE A 42 -21.46 -24.51 -1.09
CA ILE A 42 -20.35 -23.77 -0.52
C ILE A 42 -20.92 -22.63 0.32
N GLU A 43 -20.59 -22.62 1.62
CA GLU A 43 -20.84 -21.51 2.53
C GLU A 43 -19.50 -21.03 3.03
N ASP A 44 -19.17 -19.79 2.73
CA ASP A 44 -17.81 -19.27 2.94
C ASP A 44 -17.83 -17.75 3.12
N GLU A 45 -16.88 -17.24 3.89
CA GLU A 45 -16.63 -15.82 4.12
C GLU A 45 -15.13 -15.58 4.37
N PRO A 46 -14.62 -14.39 4.11
CA PRO A 46 -13.20 -14.09 4.34
C PRO A 46 -12.90 -13.90 5.83
N ASP A 47 -11.78 -14.48 6.30
CA ASP A 47 -11.27 -14.26 7.66
C ASP A 47 -10.82 -12.81 7.89
N LEU A 48 -10.23 -12.19 6.86
CA LEU A 48 -9.74 -10.81 6.95
C LEU A 48 -10.64 -9.89 6.12
N PRO A 49 -11.21 -8.83 6.72
CA PRO A 49 -12.11 -7.91 6.02
C PRO A 49 -11.41 -7.14 4.90
N VAL A 50 -10.16 -6.70 5.10
CA VAL A 50 -9.35 -6.06 4.05
C VAL A 50 -8.33 -7.04 3.52
N ARG A 51 -8.34 -7.22 2.20
CA ARG A 51 -7.46 -8.08 1.42
C ARG A 51 -6.89 -7.24 0.29
N GLY A 52 -5.83 -6.53 0.61
CA GLY A 52 -5.26 -5.49 -0.22
C GLY A 52 -4.09 -5.93 -1.09
N TYR A 53 -3.90 -5.18 -2.18
CA TYR A 53 -2.73 -5.24 -3.02
C TYR A 53 -2.15 -3.84 -3.18
N TYR A 54 -0.85 -3.70 -2.99
CA TYR A 54 -0.11 -2.44 -3.10
C TYR A 54 0.83 -2.51 -4.28
N LEU A 55 0.74 -1.55 -5.18
CA LEU A 55 1.49 -1.55 -6.42
C LEU A 55 2.31 -0.27 -6.54
N ASP A 56 3.61 -0.44 -6.74
CA ASP A 56 4.52 0.69 -6.96
C ASP A 56 4.40 1.19 -8.40
N GLU A 57 3.88 2.41 -8.56
CA GLU A 57 3.69 3.09 -9.85
C GLU A 57 4.75 4.18 -10.09
N THR A 58 5.87 4.11 -9.38
CA THR A 58 6.87 5.19 -9.40
C THR A 58 8.24 4.73 -9.85
N ARG A 59 8.75 3.63 -9.28
CA ARG A 59 10.17 3.28 -9.39
C ARG A 59 10.48 2.57 -10.71
N GLY A 60 10.67 3.38 -11.77
CA GLY A 60 11.12 2.92 -13.09
C GLY A 60 10.04 2.33 -14.00
N ARG A 61 8.78 2.28 -13.54
CA ARG A 61 7.63 1.85 -14.35
C ARG A 61 6.35 2.50 -13.86
N VAL A 62 5.59 3.06 -14.80
CA VAL A 62 4.19 3.45 -14.60
C VAL A 62 3.35 2.59 -15.53
N LEU A 63 2.40 1.86 -14.99
CA LEU A 63 1.52 1.01 -15.77
C LEU A 63 0.45 1.84 -16.48
N THR A 64 0.08 1.44 -17.68
CA THR A 64 -1.02 2.08 -18.39
C THR A 64 -2.36 1.82 -17.70
N LEU A 65 -3.32 2.73 -17.82
CA LEU A 65 -4.68 2.55 -17.32
C LEU A 65 -5.29 1.20 -17.75
N SER A 66 -5.05 0.79 -19.00
CA SER A 66 -5.51 -0.51 -19.50
C SER A 66 -4.93 -1.69 -18.71
N TYR A 67 -3.66 -1.63 -18.34
CA TYR A 67 -3.04 -2.68 -17.53
C TYR A 67 -3.50 -2.63 -16.06
N LEU A 68 -3.66 -1.44 -15.49
CA LEU A 68 -4.21 -1.28 -14.13
C LEU A 68 -5.63 -1.86 -14.01
N LYS A 69 -6.46 -1.72 -15.03
CA LYS A 69 -7.77 -2.40 -15.10
C LYS A 69 -7.62 -3.93 -15.14
N GLN A 70 -6.65 -4.47 -15.88
CA GLN A 70 -6.38 -5.91 -15.86
C GLN A 70 -5.92 -6.39 -14.46
N VAL A 71 -5.13 -5.58 -13.74
CA VAL A 71 -4.78 -5.86 -12.34
C VAL A 71 -6.05 -5.92 -11.48
N ALA A 72 -6.96 -4.95 -11.62
CA ALA A 72 -8.23 -4.93 -10.90
C ALA A 72 -9.11 -6.16 -11.24
N ASP A 73 -9.17 -6.58 -12.51
CA ASP A 73 -9.89 -7.79 -12.94
C ASP A 73 -9.33 -9.05 -12.28
N ARG A 74 -8.00 -9.18 -12.23
CA ARG A 74 -7.32 -10.30 -11.53
C ARG A 74 -7.60 -10.26 -10.03
N MET A 75 -7.53 -9.09 -9.42
CA MET A 75 -7.88 -8.89 -8.00
C MET A 75 -9.32 -9.31 -7.72
N ALA A 76 -10.27 -8.89 -8.54
CA ALA A 76 -11.67 -9.29 -8.43
C ALA A 76 -11.85 -10.82 -8.57
N TYR A 77 -11.19 -11.43 -9.56
CA TYR A 77 -11.24 -12.89 -9.78
C TYR A 77 -10.75 -13.67 -8.57
N TYR A 78 -9.71 -13.18 -7.88
CA TYR A 78 -9.16 -13.77 -6.65
C TYR A 78 -9.76 -13.18 -5.37
N LYS A 79 -10.80 -12.33 -5.46
CA LYS A 79 -11.55 -11.76 -4.33
C LYS A 79 -10.73 -10.83 -3.42
N LEU A 80 -9.71 -10.18 -3.95
CA LEU A 80 -9.06 -9.05 -3.30
C LEU A 80 -9.96 -7.82 -3.39
N ASN A 81 -9.94 -6.92 -2.40
CA ASN A 81 -10.92 -5.85 -2.29
C ASN A 81 -10.34 -4.46 -2.00
N GLN A 82 -9.03 -4.29 -2.00
CA GLN A 82 -8.40 -2.98 -1.88
C GLN A 82 -7.15 -2.91 -2.76
N LEU A 83 -7.04 -1.87 -3.58
CA LEU A 83 -5.85 -1.55 -4.37
C LEU A 83 -5.28 -0.23 -3.88
N GLN A 84 -3.98 -0.18 -3.61
CA GLN A 84 -3.26 1.07 -3.37
C GLN A 84 -2.18 1.25 -4.43
N LEU A 85 -2.08 2.45 -5.00
CA LEU A 85 -1.03 2.82 -5.95
C LEU A 85 -0.03 3.74 -5.26
N TYR A 86 1.22 3.30 -5.18
CA TYR A 86 2.30 4.13 -4.62
C TYR A 86 2.81 5.13 -5.66
N VAL A 87 2.80 6.39 -5.28
CA VAL A 87 3.21 7.50 -6.13
C VAL A 87 4.18 8.41 -5.36
N GLU A 88 5.29 8.75 -5.97
CA GLU A 88 6.19 9.83 -5.53
C GLU A 88 6.01 11.06 -6.44
N HIS A 89 6.27 10.89 -7.72
CA HIS A 89 6.27 11.96 -8.74
C HIS A 89 5.46 11.61 -10.00
N THR A 90 4.88 10.44 -10.05
CA THR A 90 4.24 9.86 -11.23
C THR A 90 2.74 10.15 -11.33
N TYR A 91 2.31 11.25 -10.75
CA TYR A 91 1.02 11.89 -10.99
C TYR A 91 1.26 13.33 -11.45
N LEU A 92 0.39 13.86 -12.32
CA LEU A 92 0.46 15.22 -12.88
C LEU A 92 0.06 16.29 -11.85
N PHE A 93 0.81 16.41 -10.75
CA PHE A 93 0.56 17.45 -9.75
C PHE A 93 0.64 18.85 -10.36
N SER A 94 -0.38 19.66 -10.11
CA SER A 94 -0.47 21.03 -10.62
C SER A 94 0.69 21.89 -10.09
N GLY A 95 1.36 22.61 -10.99
CA GLY A 95 2.46 23.50 -10.63
C GLY A 95 3.79 22.81 -10.30
N LEU A 96 3.87 21.48 -10.30
CA LEU A 96 5.08 20.71 -9.97
C LEU A 96 5.77 20.09 -11.20
N SER A 97 5.68 20.75 -12.37
CA SER A 97 6.18 20.19 -13.64
C SER A 97 7.68 19.87 -13.67
N GLU A 98 8.50 20.53 -12.84
CA GLU A 98 9.92 20.17 -12.70
C GLU A 98 10.11 18.74 -12.17
N MET A 99 9.16 18.25 -11.37
CA MET A 99 9.22 16.94 -10.74
C MET A 99 8.89 15.80 -11.72
N TRP A 100 7.94 15.99 -12.63
CA TRP A 100 7.38 14.91 -13.44
C TRP A 100 7.54 15.08 -14.97
N ARG A 101 8.08 16.20 -15.47
CA ARG A 101 8.14 16.53 -16.90
C ARG A 101 8.86 15.50 -17.80
N ASP A 102 9.81 14.77 -17.24
CA ASP A 102 10.63 13.79 -17.99
C ASP A 102 10.11 12.33 -17.75
N GLU A 103 8.93 12.20 -17.15
CA GLU A 103 8.28 10.94 -16.80
C GLU A 103 6.95 10.76 -17.56
N THR A 104 6.28 9.64 -17.33
CA THR A 104 4.95 9.34 -17.86
C THR A 104 3.91 9.23 -16.75
N PRO A 105 3.60 10.34 -16.06
CA PRO A 105 2.72 10.32 -14.90
C PRO A 105 1.26 10.04 -15.26
N LEU A 106 0.54 9.43 -14.31
CA LEU A 106 -0.90 9.26 -14.40
C LEU A 106 -1.63 10.61 -14.36
N THR A 107 -2.69 10.72 -15.14
CA THR A 107 -3.56 11.90 -15.17
C THR A 107 -4.71 11.79 -14.17
N ALA A 108 -5.33 12.92 -13.83
CA ALA A 108 -6.51 12.95 -12.98
C ALA A 108 -7.68 12.17 -13.58
N GLU A 109 -7.82 12.21 -14.92
CA GLU A 109 -8.84 11.47 -15.65
C GLU A 109 -8.62 9.97 -15.53
N GLU A 110 -7.38 9.49 -15.71
CA GLU A 110 -7.03 8.08 -15.60
C GLU A 110 -7.28 7.54 -14.19
N ILE A 111 -6.92 8.31 -13.15
CA ILE A 111 -7.17 7.92 -11.75
C ILE A 111 -8.68 7.82 -11.48
N ARG A 112 -9.50 8.82 -11.87
CA ARG A 112 -10.95 8.77 -11.68
C ARG A 112 -11.60 7.63 -12.45
N GLU A 113 -11.12 7.34 -13.67
CA GLU A 113 -11.62 6.22 -14.46
C GLU A 113 -11.27 4.88 -13.81
N LEU A 114 -10.08 4.75 -13.24
CA LEU A 114 -9.67 3.55 -12.50
C LEU A 114 -10.48 3.40 -11.21
N ASP A 115 -10.70 4.48 -10.46
CA ASP A 115 -11.50 4.47 -9.22
C ASP A 115 -12.93 3.98 -9.51
N ALA A 116 -13.57 4.54 -10.53
CA ALA A 116 -14.90 4.12 -10.97
C ALA A 116 -14.93 2.67 -11.51
N TYR A 117 -13.83 2.20 -12.11
CA TYR A 117 -13.70 0.81 -12.56
C TYR A 117 -13.58 -0.16 -11.38
N CYS A 118 -12.70 0.13 -10.43
CA CYS A 118 -12.50 -0.65 -9.21
C CYS A 118 -13.80 -0.75 -8.38
N ALA A 119 -14.54 0.35 -8.26
CA ALA A 119 -15.81 0.38 -7.53
C ALA A 119 -16.84 -0.62 -8.09
N LYS A 120 -16.90 -0.82 -9.42
CA LYS A 120 -17.79 -1.83 -10.04
C LYS A 120 -17.39 -3.26 -9.68
N LEU A 121 -16.15 -3.47 -9.34
CA LEU A 121 -15.59 -4.77 -8.93
C LEU A 121 -15.58 -4.96 -7.41
N HIS A 122 -16.19 -4.04 -6.66
CA HIS A 122 -16.10 -3.98 -5.19
C HIS A 122 -14.65 -3.94 -4.67
N ILE A 123 -13.77 -3.26 -5.40
CA ILE A 123 -12.41 -2.96 -5.00
C ILE A 123 -12.34 -1.49 -4.62
N GLU A 124 -11.87 -1.20 -3.42
CA GLU A 124 -11.59 0.16 -2.95
C GLU A 124 -10.22 0.60 -3.50
N LEU A 125 -10.17 1.67 -4.29
CA LEU A 125 -8.91 2.29 -4.72
C LEU A 125 -8.50 3.34 -3.68
N VAL A 126 -7.32 3.16 -3.05
CA VAL A 126 -6.81 4.03 -1.98
C VAL A 126 -5.59 4.81 -2.48
N PRO A 127 -5.60 6.15 -2.37
CA PRO A 127 -4.44 6.97 -2.69
C PRO A 127 -3.28 6.71 -1.74
N SER A 128 -2.06 6.63 -2.29
CA SER A 128 -0.83 6.50 -1.53
C SER A 128 0.26 7.35 -2.16
N ILE A 129 0.75 8.37 -1.44
CA ILE A 129 1.83 9.23 -1.92
C ILE A 129 2.94 9.37 -0.89
N ALA A 130 4.19 9.43 -1.34
CA ALA A 130 5.31 9.81 -0.50
C ALA A 130 5.13 11.25 0.00
N THR A 131 5.25 11.44 1.31
CA THR A 131 5.03 12.76 1.93
C THR A 131 6.17 13.20 2.85
N PHE A 132 7.11 12.33 3.16
CA PHE A 132 8.18 12.60 4.12
C PHE A 132 9.56 12.16 3.60
N GLY A 133 9.82 10.84 3.47
CA GLY A 133 10.95 10.28 2.73
C GLY A 133 10.61 10.09 1.24
N HIS A 134 11.57 9.60 0.47
CA HIS A 134 11.42 9.22 -0.95
C HIS A 134 10.96 10.34 -1.90
N LEU A 135 11.30 11.59 -1.61
CA LEU A 135 10.91 12.74 -2.42
C LEU A 135 12.02 13.23 -3.36
N TYR A 136 12.86 12.31 -3.87
CA TYR A 136 14.00 12.65 -4.73
C TYR A 136 13.62 13.59 -5.88
N MET A 137 12.60 13.22 -6.68
CA MET A 137 12.26 13.97 -7.89
C MET A 137 11.71 15.36 -7.58
N LEU A 138 11.04 15.55 -6.46
CA LEU A 138 10.58 16.86 -5.97
C LEU A 138 11.75 17.67 -5.43
N LEU A 139 12.51 17.11 -4.48
CA LEU A 139 13.52 17.84 -3.71
C LEU A 139 14.85 18.01 -4.46
N SER A 140 15.04 17.31 -5.60
CA SER A 140 16.16 17.56 -6.52
C SER A 140 15.88 18.62 -7.58
N THR A 141 14.69 19.24 -7.57
CA THR A 141 14.37 20.35 -8.47
C THR A 141 14.99 21.65 -7.99
N LYS A 142 15.16 22.59 -8.92
CA LYS A 142 15.67 23.94 -8.59
C LYS A 142 14.68 24.73 -7.71
N SER A 143 13.37 24.54 -7.94
CA SER A 143 12.33 25.29 -7.26
C SER A 143 12.02 24.79 -5.84
N TYR A 144 12.32 23.53 -5.55
CA TYR A 144 11.93 22.91 -4.28
C TYR A 144 13.08 22.26 -3.51
N GLY A 145 14.31 22.30 -4.05
CA GLY A 145 15.48 21.72 -3.39
C GLY A 145 15.79 22.31 -2.01
N ASP A 146 15.38 23.57 -1.78
CA ASP A 146 15.50 24.22 -0.47
C ASP A 146 14.56 23.66 0.60
N LEU A 147 13.59 22.82 0.23
CA LEU A 147 12.69 22.11 1.14
C LEU A 147 13.27 20.77 1.62
N CYS A 148 14.42 20.36 1.10
CA CYS A 148 15.13 19.15 1.50
C CYS A 148 15.87 19.36 2.83
N GLU A 149 16.00 18.31 3.62
CA GLU A 149 16.85 18.25 4.80
C GLU A 149 18.30 18.68 4.47
N PHE A 150 18.78 18.29 3.29
CA PHE A 150 20.04 18.73 2.69
C PHE A 150 19.80 19.58 1.45
N PRO A 151 19.65 20.90 1.55
CA PRO A 151 19.15 21.77 0.47
C PRO A 151 20.04 21.84 -0.77
N ASP A 152 21.31 21.44 -0.65
CA ASP A 152 22.26 21.42 -1.78
C ASP A 152 22.35 20.04 -2.45
N SER A 153 21.65 19.02 -1.96
CA SER A 153 21.68 17.66 -2.50
C SER A 153 21.21 17.58 -3.96
N TRP A 154 20.36 18.50 -4.42
CA TRP A 154 19.94 18.60 -5.82
C TRP A 154 21.09 18.85 -6.81
N LYS A 155 22.24 19.32 -6.35
CA LYS A 155 23.46 19.52 -7.15
C LYS A 155 24.26 18.25 -7.37
N GLU A 156 23.97 17.21 -6.57
CA GLU A 156 24.71 15.95 -6.58
C GLU A 156 23.90 14.89 -7.37
N PRO A 157 24.52 14.22 -8.33
CA PRO A 157 23.88 13.10 -9.01
C PRO A 157 23.84 11.88 -8.10
N PHE A 158 22.67 11.46 -7.69
CA PHE A 158 22.48 10.21 -6.96
C PHE A 158 22.20 9.05 -7.92
N SER A 159 22.76 7.88 -7.63
CA SER A 159 22.37 6.64 -8.29
C SER A 159 20.91 6.31 -7.97
N PHE A 160 20.28 5.44 -8.74
CA PHE A 160 18.90 5.01 -8.48
C PHE A 160 18.75 4.39 -7.08
N TRP A 161 19.78 3.69 -6.60
CA TRP A 161 19.83 3.14 -5.25
C TRP A 161 19.94 4.24 -4.19
N ASP A 162 20.83 5.20 -4.38
CA ASP A 162 21.05 6.27 -3.39
C ASP A 162 19.81 7.15 -3.23
N ARG A 163 19.02 7.35 -4.30
CA ARG A 163 17.76 8.12 -4.25
C ARG A 163 16.77 7.58 -3.21
N MET A 164 16.70 6.27 -3.01
CA MET A 164 15.81 5.65 -2.04
C MET A 164 16.19 5.95 -0.60
N GLN A 165 17.46 6.32 -0.34
CA GLN A 165 18.00 6.59 1.00
C GLN A 165 18.09 8.07 1.34
N HIS A 166 17.74 8.96 0.40
CA HIS A 166 17.91 10.41 0.56
C HIS A 166 16.62 11.17 0.21
N HIS A 167 16.68 12.49 0.38
CA HIS A 167 15.61 13.42 0.04
C HIS A 167 14.39 13.30 0.98
N THR A 168 14.68 13.48 2.27
CA THR A 168 13.70 13.70 3.32
C THR A 168 13.34 15.18 3.38
N VAL A 169 12.07 15.47 3.61
CA VAL A 169 11.55 16.83 3.81
C VAL A 169 12.14 17.47 5.06
N ASP A 170 12.54 18.73 4.96
CA ASP A 170 12.91 19.56 6.09
C ASP A 170 11.69 19.92 6.94
N VAL A 171 11.70 19.47 8.19
CA VAL A 171 10.63 19.73 9.17
C VAL A 171 10.87 20.96 10.02
N SER A 172 11.99 21.68 9.84
CA SER A 172 12.33 22.86 10.62
C SER A 172 11.59 24.11 10.18
N GLY A 173 10.96 24.08 8.98
CA GLY A 173 10.20 25.17 8.40
C GLY A 173 8.82 24.76 7.91
N GLY A 174 7.82 25.65 8.03
CA GLY A 174 6.44 25.37 7.65
C GLY A 174 6.18 25.25 6.14
N ARG A 175 7.09 25.72 5.26
CA ARG A 175 6.85 25.74 3.81
C ARG A 175 6.75 24.36 3.19
N ALA A 176 7.54 23.40 3.67
CA ALA A 176 7.55 22.05 3.14
C ALA A 176 6.23 21.32 3.44
N ILE A 177 5.76 21.38 4.68
CA ILE A 177 4.52 20.68 5.06
C ILE A 177 3.29 21.29 4.35
N GLU A 178 3.27 22.59 4.10
CA GLU A 178 2.18 23.23 3.35
C GLU A 178 2.16 22.78 1.88
N LEU A 179 3.32 22.58 1.25
CA LEU A 179 3.39 22.00 -0.09
C LEU A 179 2.86 20.57 -0.09
N ILE A 180 3.27 19.76 0.88
CA ILE A 180 2.80 18.36 1.00
C ILE A 180 1.29 18.30 1.25
N LYS A 181 0.74 19.16 2.11
CA LYS A 181 -0.72 19.26 2.30
C LYS A 181 -1.44 19.63 1.01
N ALA A 182 -0.89 20.51 0.20
CA ALA A 182 -1.49 20.88 -1.10
C ALA A 182 -1.46 19.68 -2.08
N MET A 183 -0.37 18.90 -2.13
CA MET A 183 -0.30 17.66 -2.92
C MET A 183 -1.34 16.63 -2.44
N ILE A 184 -1.46 16.43 -1.13
CA ILE A 184 -2.47 15.53 -0.54
C ILE A 184 -3.88 15.99 -0.94
N GLU A 185 -4.19 17.28 -0.81
CA GLU A 185 -5.52 17.84 -1.11
C GLU A 185 -5.89 17.67 -2.59
N GLU A 186 -4.96 17.94 -3.50
CA GLU A 186 -5.16 17.72 -4.93
C GLU A 186 -5.42 16.26 -5.25
N TYR A 187 -4.60 15.36 -4.73
CA TYR A 187 -4.66 13.95 -5.08
C TYR A 187 -5.87 13.24 -4.45
N MET A 188 -6.18 13.50 -3.17
CA MET A 188 -7.30 12.86 -2.48
C MET A 188 -8.68 13.17 -3.11
N ALA A 189 -8.81 14.29 -3.82
CA ALA A 189 -10.04 14.69 -4.49
C ALA A 189 -10.42 13.81 -5.70
N LEU A 190 -9.52 12.91 -6.10
CA LEU A 190 -9.72 12.01 -7.24
C LEU A 190 -10.36 10.67 -6.84
N PHE A 191 -10.43 10.37 -5.55
CA PHE A 191 -10.80 9.07 -5.01
C PHE A 191 -12.08 9.12 -4.18
N ALA A 192 -12.92 8.10 -4.33
CA ALA A 192 -14.17 7.96 -3.58
C ALA A 192 -13.93 7.47 -2.13
N THR A 193 -12.81 6.81 -1.85
CA THR A 193 -12.48 6.27 -0.52
C THR A 193 -12.33 7.34 0.57
N ASP A 194 -12.60 6.96 1.81
CA ASP A 194 -12.29 7.75 3.00
C ASP A 194 -10.86 7.53 3.55
N LYS A 195 -10.04 6.69 2.92
CA LYS A 195 -8.66 6.39 3.34
C LYS A 195 -7.64 7.19 2.54
N PHE A 196 -6.50 7.46 3.16
CA PHE A 196 -5.35 8.08 2.49
C PHE A 196 -4.05 7.60 3.13
N ASN A 197 -3.15 7.01 2.34
CA ASN A 197 -1.83 6.58 2.79
C ASN A 197 -0.80 7.67 2.51
N ILE A 198 -0.26 8.25 3.59
CA ILE A 198 0.79 9.28 3.53
C ILE A 198 2.20 8.70 3.44
N CYS A 199 2.35 7.38 3.39
CA CYS A 199 3.63 6.67 3.44
C CYS A 199 4.45 7.00 4.69
N ALA A 200 5.31 8.01 4.65
CA ALA A 200 6.13 8.52 5.76
C ALA A 200 7.16 7.51 6.31
N ASP A 201 7.57 6.55 5.50
CA ASP A 201 8.62 5.57 5.78
C ASP A 201 10.03 6.11 5.48
N GLU A 202 11.01 5.40 6.00
CA GLU A 202 12.43 5.51 5.65
C GLU A 202 12.98 6.94 5.59
N THR A 203 12.67 7.77 6.58
CA THR A 203 13.11 9.16 6.67
C THR A 203 14.58 9.26 7.12
N PHE A 204 15.48 8.66 6.32
CA PHE A 204 16.89 8.45 6.68
C PHE A 204 17.68 9.74 6.99
N ASP A 205 17.32 10.86 6.36
CA ASP A 205 18.02 12.12 6.54
C ASP A 205 17.48 12.98 7.69
N LEU A 206 16.34 12.61 8.28
CA LEU A 206 15.68 13.39 9.34
C LEU A 206 16.62 13.64 10.52
N GLY A 207 16.77 14.89 10.91
CA GLY A 207 17.61 15.30 12.02
C GLY A 207 19.12 15.34 11.70
N LYS A 208 19.50 15.20 10.44
CA LYS A 208 20.92 15.19 10.05
C LYS A 208 21.38 16.45 9.32
N GLY A 209 20.44 17.21 8.75
CA GLY A 209 20.71 18.46 8.01
C GLY A 209 20.11 19.67 8.69
N LYS A 210 19.15 20.33 8.05
CA LYS A 210 18.52 21.57 8.56
C LYS A 210 17.78 21.36 9.87
N SER A 211 17.11 20.24 10.05
CA SER A 211 16.38 19.94 11.29
C SER A 211 17.28 19.43 12.43
N LYS A 212 18.62 19.31 12.20
CA LYS A 212 19.54 18.83 13.22
C LYS A 212 19.46 19.59 14.56
N PRO A 213 19.38 20.91 14.62
CA PRO A 213 19.27 21.61 15.90
C PRO A 213 18.01 21.21 16.69
N LEU A 214 16.87 21.00 15.98
CA LEU A 214 15.64 20.53 16.61
C LEU A 214 15.75 19.07 17.05
N ALA A 215 16.45 18.22 16.27
CA ALA A 215 16.69 16.83 16.64
C ALA A 215 17.59 16.71 17.86
N ASP A 216 18.62 17.57 17.98
CA ASP A 216 19.51 17.62 19.15
C ASP A 216 18.74 18.07 20.42
N GLU A 217 17.70 18.92 20.26
CA GLU A 217 16.85 19.38 21.38
C GLU A 217 15.74 18.38 21.76
N LYS A 218 14.99 17.88 20.76
CA LYS A 218 13.75 17.13 20.98
C LYS A 218 13.88 15.62 20.76
N GLY A 219 14.91 15.20 20.02
CA GLY A 219 15.06 13.84 19.52
C GLY A 219 14.38 13.60 18.18
N VAL A 220 14.98 12.73 17.34
CA VAL A 220 14.53 12.45 15.99
C VAL A 220 13.11 11.83 15.96
N HIS A 221 12.80 10.91 16.88
CA HIS A 221 11.47 10.30 16.97
C HIS A 221 10.36 11.33 17.29
N ARG A 222 10.68 12.36 18.08
CA ARG A 222 9.73 13.45 18.35
C ARG A 222 9.45 14.26 17.08
N LEU A 223 10.48 14.57 16.30
CA LEU A 223 10.29 15.28 15.02
C LEU A 223 9.46 14.45 14.05
N TYR A 224 9.72 13.15 14.00
CA TYR A 224 8.96 12.23 13.15
C TYR A 224 7.48 12.23 13.52
N ILE A 225 7.17 11.98 14.80
CA ILE A 225 5.77 11.85 15.22
C ILE A 225 5.01 13.18 15.12
N ASP A 226 5.65 14.32 15.40
CA ASP A 226 5.03 15.63 15.27
C ASP A 226 4.61 15.90 13.83
N TYR A 227 5.47 15.57 12.85
CA TYR A 227 5.18 15.73 11.43
C TYR A 227 4.07 14.78 10.95
N VAL A 228 4.14 13.49 11.29
CA VAL A 228 3.11 12.50 10.94
C VAL A 228 1.77 12.89 11.56
N LYS A 229 1.77 13.32 12.83
CA LYS A 229 0.57 13.77 13.53
C LYS A 229 -0.10 14.94 12.81
N GLU A 230 0.67 15.94 12.40
CA GLU A 230 0.13 17.12 11.68
C GLU A 230 -0.55 16.72 10.37
N LEU A 231 0.03 15.79 9.60
CA LEU A 231 -0.59 15.28 8.37
C LEU A 231 -1.83 14.43 8.67
N CYS A 232 -1.79 13.59 9.72
CA CYS A 232 -2.95 12.80 10.13
C CYS A 232 -4.12 13.68 10.59
N GLU A 233 -3.86 14.68 11.41
CA GLU A 233 -4.88 15.65 11.86
C GLU A 233 -5.46 16.44 10.68
N PHE A 234 -4.63 16.84 9.71
CA PHE A 234 -5.08 17.48 8.48
C PHE A 234 -6.04 16.59 7.69
N LEU A 235 -5.72 15.30 7.52
CA LEU A 235 -6.57 14.33 6.83
C LEU A 235 -7.88 14.08 7.56
N VAL A 236 -7.84 13.91 8.89
CA VAL A 236 -9.04 13.71 9.71
C VAL A 236 -9.96 14.93 9.64
N ALA A 237 -9.41 16.15 9.66
CA ALA A 237 -10.19 17.38 9.47
C ALA A 237 -10.88 17.46 8.09
N LYS A 238 -10.37 16.71 7.09
CA LYS A 238 -10.98 16.55 5.76
C LYS A 238 -11.91 15.32 5.66
N GLY A 239 -12.17 14.63 6.78
CA GLY A 239 -13.01 13.42 6.84
C GLY A 239 -12.33 12.17 6.30
N LYS A 240 -11.01 12.15 6.22
CA LYS A 240 -10.22 10.99 5.77
C LYS A 240 -9.63 10.21 6.95
N LYS A 241 -9.37 8.93 6.74
CA LYS A 241 -8.68 8.02 7.65
C LYS A 241 -7.22 7.88 7.20
N PRO A 242 -6.27 8.45 7.95
CA PRO A 242 -4.86 8.38 7.59
C PRO A 242 -4.32 6.96 7.69
N MET A 243 -3.38 6.63 6.79
CA MET A 243 -2.57 5.43 6.86
C MET A 243 -1.11 5.82 6.69
N PHE A 244 -0.17 5.10 7.34
CA PHE A 244 1.26 5.34 7.22
C PHE A 244 2.07 4.07 7.50
N TRP A 245 3.31 4.00 7.00
CA TRP A 245 4.18 2.84 7.21
C TRP A 245 4.79 2.85 8.62
N GLY A 246 4.82 1.68 9.25
CA GLY A 246 5.11 1.51 10.68
C GLY A 246 6.57 1.29 11.03
N ASP A 247 7.52 1.33 10.09
CA ASP A 247 8.94 1.00 10.32
C ASP A 247 9.58 1.84 11.43
N ILE A 248 9.31 3.14 11.46
CA ILE A 248 9.89 4.06 12.45
C ILE A 248 9.15 3.98 13.79
N ILE A 249 7.82 3.99 13.79
CA ILE A 249 7.02 4.01 15.02
C ILE A 249 7.11 2.70 15.80
N CYS A 250 7.38 1.56 15.14
CA CYS A 250 7.59 0.27 15.80
C CYS A 250 8.74 0.27 16.81
N ALA A 251 9.67 1.23 16.72
CA ALA A 251 10.75 1.40 17.70
C ALA A 251 10.26 2.09 19.00
N GLN A 252 9.15 2.85 18.95
CA GLN A 252 8.51 3.53 20.07
C GLN A 252 6.98 3.43 19.91
N PRO A 253 6.39 2.23 20.05
CA PRO A 253 5.01 1.97 19.67
C PRO A 253 3.98 2.73 20.52
N GLU A 254 4.36 3.19 21.71
CA GLU A 254 3.49 4.01 22.58
C GLU A 254 3.12 5.36 21.94
N LEU A 255 3.93 5.87 21.00
CA LEU A 255 3.66 7.13 20.30
C LEU A 255 2.44 7.03 19.37
N ILE A 256 1.97 5.84 19.04
CA ILE A 256 0.75 5.66 18.23
C ILE A 256 -0.47 6.33 18.90
N LYS A 257 -0.47 6.42 20.22
CA LYS A 257 -1.57 7.05 21.00
C LYS A 257 -1.62 8.56 20.87
N GLU A 258 -0.61 9.17 20.30
CA GLU A 258 -0.57 10.61 20.04
C GLU A 258 -1.20 10.96 18.68
N LEU A 259 -1.39 9.97 17.82
CA LEU A 259 -2.04 10.12 16.51
C LEU A 259 -3.57 10.04 16.67
N PRO A 260 -4.35 10.60 15.72
CA PRO A 260 -5.79 10.41 15.68
C PRO A 260 -6.19 8.93 15.71
N GLU A 261 -7.29 8.60 16.39
CA GLU A 261 -7.76 7.22 16.60
C GLU A 261 -8.06 6.49 15.25
N GLU A 262 -8.42 7.25 14.23
CA GLU A 262 -8.70 6.73 12.88
C GLU A 262 -7.46 6.24 12.13
N THR A 263 -6.26 6.59 12.62
CA THR A 263 -4.99 6.32 11.95
C THR A 263 -4.68 4.83 11.91
N VAL A 264 -4.35 4.32 10.72
CA VAL A 264 -3.97 2.92 10.50
C VAL A 264 -2.46 2.81 10.26
N CYS A 265 -1.79 2.00 11.07
CA CYS A 265 -0.39 1.67 10.90
C CYS A 265 -0.22 0.50 9.92
N LEU A 266 0.67 0.64 8.94
CA LEU A 266 1.01 -0.39 7.96
C LEU A 266 2.30 -1.08 8.39
N THR A 267 2.19 -2.22 9.06
CA THR A 267 3.33 -2.98 9.60
C THR A 267 3.86 -3.93 8.54
N TRP A 268 5.01 -3.62 7.96
CA TRP A 268 5.58 -4.39 6.86
C TRP A 268 6.74 -5.31 7.26
N GLY A 269 6.97 -6.34 6.42
CA GLY A 269 8.12 -7.21 6.55
C GLY A 269 8.10 -8.32 5.50
N TYR A 270 9.24 -8.59 4.86
CA TYR A 270 9.31 -9.34 3.59
C TYR A 270 10.11 -10.64 3.68
N ALA A 271 10.72 -10.93 4.83
CA ALA A 271 11.48 -12.18 5.00
C ALA A 271 10.57 -13.41 5.08
N ALA A 272 11.00 -14.54 4.49
CA ALA A 272 10.30 -15.82 4.63
C ALA A 272 10.08 -16.18 6.10
N GLU A 273 11.08 -15.88 6.94
CA GLU A 273 11.06 -16.08 8.40
C GLU A 273 10.74 -14.82 9.18
N GLN A 274 9.86 -13.95 8.62
CA GLN A 274 9.46 -12.69 9.28
C GLN A 274 9.00 -12.96 10.71
N ARG A 275 9.57 -12.20 11.64
CA ARG A 275 9.20 -12.30 13.06
C ARG A 275 7.90 -11.56 13.32
N GLU A 276 7.20 -11.94 14.37
CA GLU A 276 5.93 -11.32 14.76
C GLU A 276 6.10 -10.05 15.62
N HIS A 277 7.34 -9.66 15.91
CA HIS A 277 7.66 -8.64 16.90
C HIS A 277 6.94 -7.31 16.63
N GLU A 278 7.07 -6.76 15.42
CA GLU A 278 6.47 -5.48 15.04
C GLU A 278 4.93 -5.55 15.10
N ALA A 279 4.35 -6.61 14.54
CA ALA A 279 2.89 -6.82 14.60
C ALA A 279 2.38 -6.91 16.04
N LYS A 280 3.14 -7.58 16.91
CA LYS A 280 2.81 -7.75 18.32
C LYS A 280 2.88 -6.44 19.09
N VAL A 281 4.01 -5.70 19.00
CA VAL A 281 4.18 -4.47 19.78
C VAL A 281 3.19 -3.38 19.38
N MET A 282 2.83 -3.31 18.09
CA MET A 282 1.80 -2.39 17.61
C MET A 282 0.41 -2.78 18.11
N ALA A 283 0.06 -4.07 18.12
CA ALA A 283 -1.19 -4.55 18.70
C ALA A 283 -1.27 -4.28 20.21
N GLU A 284 -0.19 -4.54 20.96
CA GLU A 284 -0.11 -4.28 22.41
C GLU A 284 -0.20 -2.77 22.73
N ALA A 285 0.28 -1.90 21.83
CA ALA A 285 0.13 -0.46 21.93
C ALA A 285 -1.31 0.02 21.63
N GLY A 286 -2.16 -0.84 21.06
CA GLY A 286 -3.53 -0.53 20.68
C GLY A 286 -3.67 0.09 19.30
N ALA A 287 -2.67 -0.07 18.43
CA ALA A 287 -2.73 0.44 17.07
C ALA A 287 -3.76 -0.29 16.22
N ARG A 288 -4.50 0.46 15.41
CA ARG A 288 -5.17 -0.08 14.24
C ARG A 288 -4.09 -0.40 13.22
N GLN A 289 -4.06 -1.62 12.69
CA GLN A 289 -2.98 -1.99 11.78
C GLN A 289 -3.44 -2.88 10.63
N TYR A 290 -2.72 -2.77 9.50
CA TYR A 290 -2.65 -3.80 8.46
C TYR A 290 -1.29 -4.46 8.51
N LEU A 291 -1.21 -5.74 8.20
CA LEU A 291 0.07 -6.43 8.01
C LEU A 291 0.41 -6.47 6.52
N CYS A 292 1.65 -6.12 6.19
CA CYS A 292 2.07 -5.85 4.82
C CYS A 292 3.20 -6.80 4.42
N PRO A 293 2.86 -8.02 3.94
CA PRO A 293 3.82 -8.92 3.30
C PRO A 293 4.19 -8.43 1.90
N GLY A 294 5.06 -9.17 1.20
CA GLY A 294 5.47 -8.80 -0.15
C GLY A 294 5.52 -9.96 -1.14
N VAL A 295 5.26 -9.65 -2.41
CA VAL A 295 5.33 -10.61 -3.53
C VAL A 295 6.76 -10.98 -3.92
N GLY A 296 7.78 -10.26 -3.41
CA GLY A 296 9.19 -10.56 -3.62
C GLY A 296 9.67 -10.37 -5.05
N GLY A 297 9.11 -9.38 -5.78
CA GLY A 297 9.43 -9.13 -7.18
C GLY A 297 10.48 -8.03 -7.42
N TRP A 298 10.62 -7.08 -6.49
CA TRP A 298 11.57 -5.98 -6.62
C TRP A 298 13.02 -6.45 -6.57
N ASN A 299 13.87 -5.79 -7.35
CA ASN A 299 15.30 -6.12 -7.50
C ASN A 299 15.58 -7.53 -8.03
N GLN A 300 14.60 -8.20 -8.64
CA GLN A 300 14.69 -9.56 -9.14
C GLN A 300 14.21 -9.63 -10.59
N TRP A 301 14.82 -10.49 -11.41
CA TRP A 301 14.29 -10.83 -12.74
C TRP A 301 13.01 -11.67 -12.66
N MET A 302 12.94 -12.52 -11.66
CA MET A 302 11.77 -13.34 -11.32
C MET A 302 11.51 -13.24 -9.82
N ASN A 303 10.24 -13.21 -9.44
CA ASN A 303 9.84 -13.12 -8.05
C ASN A 303 10.38 -14.31 -7.24
N LEU A 304 10.75 -14.04 -6.00
CA LEU A 304 11.21 -15.03 -5.01
C LEU A 304 9.99 -15.81 -4.48
N VAL A 305 9.43 -16.70 -5.33
CA VAL A 305 8.13 -17.35 -5.13
C VAL A 305 8.04 -18.10 -3.79
N GLU A 306 9.08 -18.84 -3.41
CA GLU A 306 9.10 -19.58 -2.13
C GLU A 306 9.16 -18.64 -0.93
N ASN A 307 9.97 -17.56 -1.03
CA ASN A 307 10.03 -16.53 0.02
C ASN A 307 8.67 -15.85 0.18
N SER A 308 8.06 -15.41 -0.92
CA SER A 308 6.75 -14.73 -0.87
C SER A 308 5.65 -15.64 -0.33
N TYR A 309 5.62 -16.92 -0.72
CA TYR A 309 4.69 -17.90 -0.14
C TYR A 309 4.79 -17.97 1.38
N LYS A 310 6.00 -18.18 1.91
CA LYS A 310 6.25 -18.31 3.35
C LYS A 310 5.97 -16.99 4.08
N ASN A 311 6.39 -15.87 3.51
CA ASN A 311 6.19 -14.54 4.08
C ASN A 311 4.70 -14.18 4.15
N ILE A 312 3.97 -14.29 3.04
CA ILE A 312 2.55 -13.92 2.96
C ILE A 312 1.72 -14.82 3.88
N ALA A 313 1.96 -16.14 3.87
CA ALA A 313 1.27 -17.07 4.76
C ALA A 313 1.47 -16.71 6.24
N ARG A 314 2.70 -16.38 6.62
CA ARG A 314 3.08 -16.01 7.98
C ARG A 314 2.45 -14.69 8.41
N MET A 315 2.54 -13.67 7.58
CA MET A 315 1.97 -12.35 7.87
C MET A 315 0.43 -12.39 7.95
N CYS A 316 -0.24 -13.16 7.09
CA CYS A 316 -1.68 -13.40 7.23
C CYS A 316 -2.02 -14.15 8.53
N GLY A 317 -1.16 -15.07 8.99
CA GLY A 317 -1.27 -15.72 10.30
C GLY A 317 -1.16 -14.73 11.46
N TYR A 318 -0.22 -13.78 11.37
CA TYR A 318 -0.09 -12.72 12.37
C TYR A 318 -1.27 -11.74 12.34
N ALA A 319 -1.80 -11.41 11.15
CA ALA A 319 -2.99 -10.57 11.03
C ALA A 319 -4.18 -11.14 11.81
N ARG A 320 -4.42 -12.45 11.71
CA ARG A 320 -5.45 -13.12 12.52
C ARG A 320 -5.12 -13.13 14.00
N LYS A 321 -3.88 -13.49 14.35
CA LYS A 321 -3.42 -13.60 15.75
C LYS A 321 -3.52 -12.30 16.51
N TYR A 322 -3.21 -11.18 15.86
CA TYR A 322 -3.17 -9.85 16.46
C TYR A 322 -4.38 -8.98 16.05
N HIS A 323 -5.42 -9.59 15.47
CA HIS A 323 -6.66 -8.91 15.10
C HIS A 323 -6.43 -7.66 14.24
N ALA A 324 -5.48 -7.73 13.31
CA ALA A 324 -5.26 -6.67 12.33
C ALA A 324 -6.53 -6.48 11.47
N GLU A 325 -6.78 -5.24 11.03
CA GLU A 325 -7.95 -4.92 10.19
C GLU A 325 -7.84 -5.50 8.79
N GLY A 326 -6.63 -5.86 8.36
CA GLY A 326 -6.40 -6.45 7.06
C GLY A 326 -4.96 -6.79 6.75
N VAL A 327 -4.78 -7.22 5.52
CA VAL A 327 -3.48 -7.46 4.89
C VAL A 327 -3.37 -6.61 3.64
N LEU A 328 -2.21 -6.00 3.44
CA LEU A 328 -1.85 -5.26 2.22
C LEU A 328 -0.60 -5.88 1.62
N ASN A 329 -0.76 -6.75 0.64
CA ASN A 329 0.33 -7.47 -0.01
C ASN A 329 1.04 -6.56 -1.01
N THR A 330 2.33 -6.29 -0.81
CA THR A 330 3.07 -5.26 -1.54
C THR A 330 3.86 -5.79 -2.73
N ASP A 331 3.86 -5.01 -3.81
CA ASP A 331 4.65 -5.21 -5.03
C ASP A 331 5.45 -3.93 -5.32
N TRP A 332 6.64 -3.85 -4.73
CA TRP A 332 7.53 -2.71 -4.83
C TRP A 332 8.36 -2.73 -6.13
N GLY A 333 8.81 -1.54 -6.55
CA GLY A 333 9.69 -1.35 -7.69
C GLY A 333 11.16 -1.14 -7.35
N ASP A 334 11.43 -0.64 -6.16
CA ASP A 334 12.75 -0.28 -5.58
C ASP A 334 13.77 0.22 -6.62
N CYS A 335 14.69 -0.63 -7.08
CA CYS A 335 15.73 -0.27 -8.05
C CYS A 335 15.28 -0.37 -9.52
N GLY A 336 13.99 -0.16 -9.81
CA GLY A 336 13.53 0.13 -11.16
C GLY A 336 12.68 -0.91 -11.87
N HIS A 337 11.92 -1.74 -11.18
CA HIS A 337 10.97 -2.69 -11.82
C HIS A 337 11.56 -3.49 -12.98
N ILE A 338 12.67 -4.18 -12.76
CA ILE A 338 13.35 -4.95 -13.82
C ILE A 338 12.63 -6.25 -14.21
N ASN A 339 11.65 -6.70 -13.40
CA ASN A 339 10.84 -7.89 -13.66
C ASN A 339 9.61 -7.58 -14.55
N GLN A 340 9.04 -8.62 -15.13
CA GLN A 340 7.74 -8.52 -15.78
C GLN A 340 6.62 -8.44 -14.73
N PRO A 341 5.62 -7.56 -14.90
CA PRO A 341 4.53 -7.39 -13.92
C PRO A 341 3.78 -8.69 -13.61
N ASP A 342 3.59 -9.54 -14.63
CA ASP A 342 2.85 -10.81 -14.47
C ASP A 342 3.57 -11.82 -13.58
N PHE A 343 4.88 -11.67 -13.32
CA PHE A 343 5.60 -12.52 -12.37
C PHE A 343 5.17 -12.31 -10.92
N SER A 344 4.48 -11.21 -10.61
CA SER A 344 3.89 -10.97 -9.29
C SER A 344 2.54 -11.70 -9.08
N LEU A 345 1.95 -12.28 -10.13
CA LEU A 345 0.67 -12.98 -10.02
C LEU A 345 0.66 -14.13 -8.99
N PRO A 346 1.68 -15.01 -8.89
CA PRO A 346 1.71 -16.01 -7.82
C PRO A 346 1.63 -15.39 -6.42
N GLY A 347 2.37 -14.31 -6.16
CA GLY A 347 2.32 -13.59 -4.88
C GLY A 347 0.95 -12.94 -4.62
N MET A 348 0.31 -12.38 -5.64
CA MET A 348 -1.07 -11.88 -5.55
C MET A 348 -2.05 -12.99 -5.15
N ILE A 349 -1.94 -14.17 -5.78
CA ILE A 349 -2.77 -15.34 -5.47
C ILE A 349 -2.55 -15.80 -4.03
N TYR A 350 -1.30 -15.87 -3.58
CA TYR A 350 -0.99 -16.22 -2.18
C TYR A 350 -1.63 -15.22 -1.20
N GLY A 351 -1.53 -13.92 -1.49
CA GLY A 351 -2.21 -12.87 -0.72
C GLY A 351 -3.71 -13.09 -0.64
N ALA A 352 -4.35 -13.40 -1.77
CA ALA A 352 -5.78 -13.69 -1.84
C ALA A 352 -6.16 -14.92 -1.01
N VAL A 353 -5.49 -16.05 -1.23
CA VAL A 353 -5.80 -17.31 -0.54
C VAL A 353 -5.59 -17.21 0.96
N PHE A 354 -4.43 -16.69 1.39
CA PHE A 354 -4.08 -16.66 2.81
C PHE A 354 -4.79 -15.57 3.60
N SER A 355 -5.31 -14.54 2.96
CA SER A 355 -6.16 -13.54 3.62
C SER A 355 -7.63 -13.94 3.64
N TRP A 356 -8.07 -14.79 2.69
CA TRP A 356 -9.44 -15.30 2.65
C TRP A 356 -9.69 -16.32 3.77
N GLY A 357 -8.83 -17.31 3.93
CA GLY A 357 -9.04 -18.39 4.90
C GLY A 357 -7.75 -18.89 5.55
N ALA A 358 -7.90 -19.67 6.62
CA ALA A 358 -6.77 -20.32 7.28
C ALA A 358 -6.10 -21.30 6.33
N ILE A 359 -4.76 -21.36 6.37
CA ILE A 359 -3.98 -22.33 5.57
C ILE A 359 -4.39 -23.75 5.96
N PRO A 360 -4.81 -24.61 5.01
CA PRO A 360 -5.06 -26.01 5.29
C PRO A 360 -3.84 -26.66 5.96
N THR A 361 -4.06 -27.48 6.98
CA THR A 361 -2.99 -28.11 7.78
C THR A 361 -2.01 -28.92 6.93
N ALA A 362 -2.48 -29.44 5.78
CA ALA A 362 -1.67 -30.20 4.82
C ALA A 362 -0.58 -29.38 4.10
N LEU A 363 -0.66 -28.04 4.12
CA LEU A 363 0.32 -27.13 3.52
C LEU A 363 1.28 -26.51 4.56
N ARG A 364 1.22 -26.99 5.82
CA ARG A 364 2.07 -26.46 6.91
C ARG A 364 3.41 -27.19 7.07
N SER A 365 3.67 -28.21 6.25
CA SER A 365 4.90 -29.03 6.32
C SER A 365 5.96 -28.56 5.33
#